data_b4bd8f59e50da0f8ab0f5ce615cedb4d
#
_entry.id   b4bd8f59e50da0f8ab0f5ce615cedb4d
#
_cell.length_a   1.000
_cell.length_b   1.000
_cell.length_c   1.000
_cell.angle_alpha   90.00
_cell.angle_beta   90.00
_cell.angle_gamma   90.00
#
_symmetry.space_group_name_H-M   'P 1'
#
loop_
_entity.id
_entity.type
_entity.pdbx_description
1 polymer ?
#
loop_
_entity_poly.entity_id
_entity_poly.type
_entity_poly.pdbx_seq_one_letter_code
_entity_poly.pdbx_strand_id
1 'polypeptide(L)'
;MSNTNNSNTVASKKAVILVTGASSGFGRLTAEALAKAGHIVYASMRDVAGRNAKNAAEMAATSARDGVDLRAIELDVQSEPSASAAAEQIIAETGRIDVVVHNAGHMMFGPAESFTPEQFAQQYDVNVLGTQRVNRAVLPHMRKQKQGLLVWVSSSSSAGGTPPYLSPYFAAKAAMDALAVQYARELSRWGIETSIVVPGAFTKGTNHFAHSGRPADEARLAEYEAGPYKGFGEEVQKAFAAIVPDDADVAGVADAIVDIVNTPFGKRPFRVHYDPTQDGADVGFYVLDRLRAEMLHRVGLADLLSPAKLV
;
A
#
# COMPACT_ATOMS: atom_id res chain seq x y z
N MET A 1 16.23 30.55 -37.86
CA MET A 1 15.38 30.85 -36.66
C MET A 1 15.34 29.57 -35.85
N SER A 2 16.19 29.50 -34.84
CA SER A 2 16.33 28.33 -33.98
C SER A 2 15.34 28.44 -32.82
N ASN A 3 14.32 27.58 -32.81
CA ASN A 3 13.42 27.41 -31.67
C ASN A 3 14.12 26.55 -30.61
N THR A 4 14.66 27.21 -29.60
CA THR A 4 15.07 26.55 -28.36
C THR A 4 13.81 26.28 -27.52
N ASN A 5 13.31 25.04 -27.55
CA ASN A 5 12.33 24.58 -26.60
C ASN A 5 12.98 24.51 -25.22
N ASN A 6 12.74 25.56 -24.42
CA ASN A 6 13.03 25.57 -22.98
C ASN A 6 11.94 24.72 -22.31
N SER A 7 12.19 23.42 -22.13
CA SER A 7 11.43 22.59 -21.21
C SER A 7 11.80 23.02 -19.77
N ASN A 8 11.05 23.97 -19.23
CA ASN A 8 11.05 24.23 -17.79
C ASN A 8 10.48 23.00 -17.06
N THR A 9 11.32 22.02 -16.78
CA THR A 9 11.06 21.01 -15.76
C THR A 9 10.99 21.74 -14.43
N VAL A 10 9.79 22.05 -13.97
CA VAL A 10 9.57 22.45 -12.57
C VAL A 10 10.05 21.30 -11.72
N ALA A 11 11.22 21.45 -11.11
CA ALA A 11 11.78 20.45 -10.21
C ALA A 11 10.70 20.13 -9.15
N SER A 12 10.27 18.88 -9.05
CA SER A 12 9.29 18.47 -8.07
C SER A 12 9.86 18.79 -6.68
N LYS A 13 9.06 19.47 -5.85
CA LYS A 13 9.49 19.82 -4.50
C LYS A 13 9.79 18.54 -3.72
N LYS A 14 11.01 18.44 -3.15
CA LYS A 14 11.44 17.30 -2.32
C LYS A 14 10.42 17.04 -1.20
N ALA A 15 9.75 15.90 -1.24
CA ALA A 15 8.75 15.50 -0.26
C ALA A 15 9.36 14.65 0.86
N VAL A 16 8.77 14.69 2.05
CA VAL A 16 9.07 13.79 3.18
C VAL A 16 8.03 12.67 3.19
N ILE A 17 8.48 11.45 3.02
CA ILE A 17 7.64 10.28 2.75
C ILE A 17 7.87 9.19 3.78
N LEU A 18 6.79 8.69 4.39
CA LEU A 18 6.80 7.49 5.22
C LEU A 18 6.25 6.31 4.40
N VAL A 19 7.03 5.24 4.25
CA VAL A 19 6.59 3.98 3.63
C VAL A 19 6.47 2.91 4.70
N THR A 20 5.27 2.38 4.93
CA THR A 20 5.06 1.31 5.92
C THR A 20 5.40 -0.07 5.37
N GLY A 21 6.03 -0.93 6.20
CA GLY A 21 6.37 -2.30 5.81
C GLY A 21 7.40 -2.38 4.69
N ALA A 22 8.46 -1.58 4.78
CA ALA A 22 9.48 -1.44 3.74
C ALA A 22 10.68 -2.39 3.88
N SER A 23 10.60 -3.44 4.71
CA SER A 23 11.71 -4.41 4.84
C SER A 23 11.91 -5.29 3.61
N SER A 24 10.87 -5.46 2.77
CA SER A 24 10.90 -6.31 1.57
C SER A 24 9.79 -5.96 0.59
N GLY A 25 9.73 -6.64 -0.56
CA GLY A 25 8.64 -6.59 -1.53
C GLY A 25 8.34 -5.17 -2.04
N PHE A 26 7.08 -4.89 -2.30
CA PHE A 26 6.64 -3.58 -2.83
C PHE A 26 7.09 -2.40 -1.96
N GLY A 27 7.04 -2.54 -0.62
CA GLY A 27 7.45 -1.47 0.28
C GLY A 27 8.91 -1.08 0.13
N ARG A 28 9.80 -2.06 0.01
CA ARG A 28 11.24 -1.81 -0.22
C ARG A 28 11.48 -1.18 -1.58
N LEU A 29 10.91 -1.75 -2.65
CA LEU A 29 11.03 -1.22 -4.00
C LEU A 29 10.52 0.22 -4.09
N THR A 30 9.36 0.50 -3.48
CA THR A 30 8.77 1.84 -3.41
C THR A 30 9.67 2.82 -2.66
N ALA A 31 10.22 2.42 -1.50
CA ALA A 31 11.09 3.30 -0.73
C ALA A 31 12.37 3.65 -1.49
N GLU A 32 13.00 2.66 -2.14
CA GLU A 32 14.19 2.87 -2.96
C GLU A 32 13.89 3.73 -4.20
N ALA A 33 12.77 3.49 -4.91
CA ALA A 33 12.37 4.26 -6.09
C ALA A 33 12.08 5.73 -5.75
N LEU A 34 11.33 5.99 -4.67
CA LEU A 34 11.03 7.33 -4.19
C LEU A 34 12.28 8.10 -3.76
N ALA A 35 13.24 7.41 -3.10
CA ALA A 35 14.52 8.03 -2.73
C ALA A 35 15.34 8.39 -3.98
N LYS A 36 15.40 7.51 -5.00
CA LYS A 36 16.03 7.79 -6.30
C LYS A 36 15.35 8.94 -7.05
N ALA A 37 14.03 9.11 -6.87
CA ALA A 37 13.29 10.26 -7.41
C ALA A 37 13.58 11.59 -6.66
N GLY A 38 14.46 11.58 -5.65
CA GLY A 38 14.95 12.77 -4.95
C GLY A 38 14.20 13.15 -3.69
N HIS A 39 13.32 12.31 -3.19
CA HIS A 39 12.57 12.54 -1.95
C HIS A 39 13.37 12.15 -0.70
N ILE A 40 12.92 12.60 0.47
CA ILE A 40 13.36 12.11 1.78
C ILE A 40 12.44 10.97 2.17
N VAL A 41 12.97 9.74 2.28
CA VAL A 41 12.15 8.55 2.48
C VAL A 41 12.51 7.86 3.79
N TYR A 42 11.51 7.69 4.64
CA TYR A 42 11.55 6.87 5.84
C TYR A 42 10.94 5.50 5.52
N ALA A 43 11.81 4.52 5.36
CA ALA A 43 11.46 3.13 5.09
C ALA A 43 11.22 2.40 6.40
N SER A 44 9.94 2.23 6.79
CA SER A 44 9.65 1.69 8.10
C SER A 44 9.58 0.17 8.13
N MET A 45 10.05 -0.39 9.22
CA MET A 45 10.01 -1.81 9.51
C MET A 45 10.02 -2.06 11.01
N ARG A 46 9.55 -3.23 11.43
CA ARG A 46 9.56 -3.64 12.84
C ARG A 46 10.95 -4.13 13.23
N ASP A 47 11.33 -3.93 14.49
CA ASP A 47 12.54 -4.53 15.09
C ASP A 47 13.78 -4.26 14.22
N VAL A 48 14.06 -2.97 13.98
CA VAL A 48 15.20 -2.51 13.14
C VAL A 48 16.55 -2.85 13.75
N ALA A 49 16.64 -3.00 15.07
CA ALA A 49 17.86 -3.37 15.77
C ALA A 49 18.07 -4.89 15.90
N GLY A 50 17.00 -5.69 15.70
CA GLY A 50 17.01 -7.14 15.81
C GLY A 50 16.76 -7.82 14.47
N ARG A 51 15.56 -8.37 14.27
CA ARG A 51 15.18 -9.16 13.11
C ARG A 51 15.43 -8.45 11.75
N ASN A 52 15.22 -7.14 11.70
CA ASN A 52 15.40 -6.34 10.48
C ASN A 52 16.71 -5.53 10.46
N ALA A 53 17.67 -5.79 11.38
CA ALA A 53 18.94 -5.07 11.40
C ALA A 53 19.73 -5.18 10.06
N LYS A 54 19.68 -6.36 9.42
CA LYS A 54 20.28 -6.55 8.09
C LYS A 54 19.61 -5.68 7.03
N ASN A 55 18.27 -5.65 6.99
CA ASN A 55 17.53 -4.84 6.03
C ASN A 55 17.79 -3.34 6.24
N ALA A 56 17.86 -2.88 7.49
CA ALA A 56 18.19 -1.49 7.81
C ALA A 56 19.61 -1.13 7.38
N ALA A 57 20.60 -2.01 7.60
CA ALA A 57 21.98 -1.82 7.15
C ALA A 57 22.08 -1.80 5.61
N GLU A 58 21.37 -2.66 4.91
CA GLU A 58 21.32 -2.66 3.44
C GLU A 58 20.71 -1.37 2.88
N MET A 59 19.65 -0.82 3.52
CA MET A 59 19.08 0.48 3.14
C MET A 59 20.06 1.62 3.35
N ALA A 60 20.78 1.64 4.48
CA ALA A 60 21.82 2.63 4.74
C ALA A 60 22.95 2.53 3.70
N ALA A 61 23.37 1.32 3.33
CA ALA A 61 24.36 1.11 2.27
C ALA A 61 23.86 1.59 0.90
N THR A 62 22.60 1.34 0.56
CA THR A 62 21.96 1.84 -0.67
C THR A 62 21.90 3.36 -0.67
N SER A 63 21.50 3.97 0.46
CA SER A 63 21.47 5.43 0.62
C SER A 63 22.86 6.06 0.35
N ALA A 64 23.90 5.49 0.96
CA ALA A 64 25.28 5.97 0.79
C ALA A 64 25.82 5.75 -0.63
N ARG A 65 25.60 4.57 -1.20
CA ARG A 65 26.06 4.21 -2.55
C ARG A 65 25.44 5.09 -3.63
N ASP A 66 24.12 5.28 -3.55
CA ASP A 66 23.35 5.97 -4.59
C ASP A 66 23.21 7.48 -4.33
N GLY A 67 23.72 7.99 -3.19
CA GLY A 67 23.66 9.41 -2.81
C GLY A 67 22.22 9.91 -2.61
N VAL A 68 21.32 9.03 -2.11
CA VAL A 68 19.91 9.32 -1.91
C VAL A 68 19.57 9.44 -0.43
N ASP A 69 18.43 10.05 -0.10
CA ASP A 69 17.96 10.22 1.28
C ASP A 69 16.96 9.12 1.65
N LEU A 70 17.48 7.93 1.94
CA LEU A 70 16.72 6.74 2.33
C LEU A 70 17.11 6.34 3.76
N ARG A 71 16.16 6.40 4.69
CA ARG A 71 16.35 6.17 6.12
C ARG A 71 15.49 5.03 6.61
N ALA A 72 16.08 4.05 7.29
CA ALA A 72 15.31 3.05 8.01
C ALA A 72 14.73 3.66 9.31
N ILE A 73 13.49 3.33 9.65
CA ILE A 73 12.84 3.77 10.89
C ILE A 73 12.04 2.62 11.53
N GLU A 74 12.07 2.58 12.87
CA GLU A 74 11.24 1.61 13.62
C GLU A 74 9.77 1.99 13.51
N LEU A 75 8.94 1.07 13.03
CA LEU A 75 7.49 1.18 13.09
C LEU A 75 6.83 -0.19 13.01
N ASP A 76 6.13 -0.56 14.08
CA ASP A 76 5.17 -1.66 14.06
C ASP A 76 3.76 -1.12 13.92
N VAL A 77 3.09 -1.41 12.79
CA VAL A 77 1.72 -0.96 12.53
C VAL A 77 0.68 -1.55 13.49
N GLN A 78 1.04 -2.61 14.23
CA GLN A 78 0.19 -3.18 15.28
C GLN A 78 0.31 -2.44 16.62
N SER A 79 1.20 -1.46 16.74
CA SER A 79 1.47 -0.69 17.94
C SER A 79 1.20 0.81 17.72
N GLU A 80 0.18 1.35 18.39
CA GLU A 80 -0.11 2.80 18.33
C GLU A 80 1.05 3.64 18.90
N PRO A 81 1.70 3.26 20.02
CA PRO A 81 2.90 3.96 20.48
C PRO A 81 4.04 3.96 19.47
N SER A 82 4.28 2.83 18.76
CA SER A 82 5.31 2.76 17.72
C SER A 82 4.99 3.68 16.54
N ALA A 83 3.73 3.71 16.08
CA ALA A 83 3.31 4.62 15.02
C ALA A 83 3.47 6.10 15.42
N SER A 84 3.11 6.45 16.67
CA SER A 84 3.28 7.81 17.20
C SER A 84 4.76 8.21 17.29
N ALA A 85 5.61 7.34 17.85
CA ALA A 85 7.05 7.59 17.97
C ALA A 85 7.71 7.80 16.60
N ALA A 86 7.34 7.00 15.58
CA ALA A 86 7.85 7.17 14.22
C ALA A 86 7.42 8.53 13.62
N ALA A 87 6.16 8.92 13.76
CA ALA A 87 5.68 10.21 13.28
C ALA A 87 6.38 11.38 13.99
N GLU A 88 6.54 11.33 15.31
CA GLU A 88 7.25 12.33 16.11
C GLU A 88 8.71 12.46 15.69
N GLN A 89 9.40 11.33 15.47
CA GLN A 89 10.79 11.33 14.99
C GLN A 89 10.90 12.01 13.64
N ILE A 90 10.04 11.67 12.66
CA ILE A 90 10.07 12.30 11.33
C ILE A 90 9.82 13.80 11.45
N ILE A 91 8.86 14.22 12.26
CA ILE A 91 8.57 15.65 12.48
C ILE A 91 9.73 16.38 13.16
N ALA A 92 10.39 15.75 14.14
CA ALA A 92 11.55 16.34 14.81
C ALA A 92 12.73 16.53 13.84
N GLU A 93 12.95 15.60 12.90
CA GLU A 93 14.05 15.63 11.96
C GLU A 93 13.79 16.56 10.75
N THR A 94 12.53 16.69 10.29
CA THR A 94 12.20 17.34 9.01
C THR A 94 11.17 18.46 9.10
N GLY A 95 10.47 18.56 10.21
CA GLY A 95 9.38 19.52 10.43
C GLY A 95 8.05 19.19 9.71
N ARG A 96 8.00 18.10 8.93
CA ARG A 96 6.83 17.77 8.09
C ARG A 96 6.72 16.29 7.74
N ILE A 97 5.52 15.86 7.36
CA ILE A 97 5.25 14.60 6.66
C ILE A 97 4.34 14.94 5.49
N ASP A 98 4.79 14.72 4.26
CA ASP A 98 4.03 15.07 3.05
C ASP A 98 3.24 13.91 2.50
N VAL A 99 3.80 12.70 2.58
CA VAL A 99 3.21 11.48 1.99
C VAL A 99 3.33 10.34 2.97
N VAL A 100 2.27 9.55 3.08
CA VAL A 100 2.31 8.23 3.71
C VAL A 100 1.91 7.20 2.68
N VAL A 101 2.74 6.16 2.53
CA VAL A 101 2.44 4.98 1.72
C VAL A 101 2.05 3.83 2.66
N HIS A 102 0.77 3.53 2.72
CA HIS A 102 0.22 2.38 3.44
C HIS A 102 0.46 1.10 2.64
N ASN A 103 1.61 0.47 2.87
CA ASN A 103 2.01 -0.76 2.19
C ASN A 103 2.08 -1.95 3.15
N ALA A 104 2.30 -1.73 4.45
CA ALA A 104 2.41 -2.82 5.43
C ALA A 104 1.20 -3.76 5.34
N GLY A 105 1.49 -5.04 5.23
CA GLY A 105 0.48 -6.09 5.11
C GLY A 105 1.13 -7.46 4.97
N HIS A 106 0.34 -8.50 5.15
CA HIS A 106 0.74 -9.88 4.89
C HIS A 106 -0.44 -10.66 4.33
N MET A 107 -0.19 -11.88 3.92
CA MET A 107 -1.17 -12.77 3.31
C MET A 107 -1.29 -14.04 4.13
N MET A 108 -2.46 -14.68 4.10
CA MET A 108 -2.71 -16.02 4.59
C MET A 108 -3.24 -16.87 3.44
N PHE A 109 -2.83 -18.15 3.39
CA PHE A 109 -3.19 -19.06 2.33
C PHE A 109 -3.63 -20.42 2.89
N GLY A 110 -4.83 -20.86 2.51
CA GLY A 110 -5.44 -22.14 2.90
C GLY A 110 -6.96 -22.09 2.87
N PRO A 111 -7.64 -23.22 3.16
CA PRO A 111 -9.09 -23.30 3.22
C PRO A 111 -9.65 -22.32 4.27
N ALA A 112 -10.72 -21.62 3.93
CA ALA A 112 -11.31 -20.59 4.80
C ALA A 112 -11.70 -21.13 6.18
N GLU A 113 -12.31 -22.32 6.23
CA GLU A 113 -12.78 -22.95 7.46
C GLU A 113 -11.66 -23.35 8.43
N SER A 114 -10.45 -23.58 7.90
CA SER A 114 -9.28 -23.97 8.70
C SER A 114 -8.57 -22.79 9.38
N PHE A 115 -8.94 -21.54 9.03
CA PHE A 115 -8.47 -20.37 9.76
C PHE A 115 -9.38 -20.08 10.95
N THR A 116 -8.78 -19.84 12.12
CA THR A 116 -9.55 -19.44 13.30
C THR A 116 -10.01 -17.99 13.19
N PRO A 117 -11.08 -17.59 13.93
CA PRO A 117 -11.49 -16.17 13.99
C PRO A 117 -10.35 -15.24 14.43
N GLU A 118 -9.45 -15.70 15.31
CA GLU A 118 -8.30 -14.94 15.79
C GLU A 118 -7.30 -14.67 14.65
N GLN A 119 -7.13 -15.62 13.72
CA GLN A 119 -6.29 -15.40 12.54
C GLN A 119 -6.90 -14.37 11.59
N PHE A 120 -8.22 -14.37 11.40
CA PHE A 120 -8.90 -13.30 10.68
C PHE A 120 -8.72 -11.95 11.38
N ALA A 121 -8.87 -11.90 12.71
CA ALA A 121 -8.64 -10.69 13.50
C ALA A 121 -7.19 -10.20 13.36
N GLN A 122 -6.20 -11.09 13.39
CA GLN A 122 -4.79 -10.76 13.19
C GLN A 122 -4.54 -10.19 11.78
N GLN A 123 -5.13 -10.80 10.76
CA GLN A 123 -5.03 -10.33 9.37
C GLN A 123 -5.63 -8.92 9.24
N TYR A 124 -6.77 -8.69 9.85
CA TYR A 124 -7.45 -7.40 9.89
C TYR A 124 -6.62 -6.36 10.69
N ASP A 125 -6.04 -6.77 11.81
CA ASP A 125 -5.24 -5.89 12.67
C ASP A 125 -4.03 -5.30 11.92
N VAL A 126 -3.31 -6.11 11.15
CA VAL A 126 -2.18 -5.62 10.37
C VAL A 126 -2.63 -4.81 9.16
N ASN A 127 -3.52 -5.36 8.32
CA ASN A 127 -3.82 -4.77 7.02
C ASN A 127 -4.80 -3.58 7.10
N VAL A 128 -5.63 -3.50 8.13
CA VAL A 128 -6.66 -2.46 8.28
C VAL A 128 -6.38 -1.56 9.48
N LEU A 129 -6.35 -2.12 10.70
CA LEU A 129 -6.13 -1.31 11.91
C LEU A 129 -4.73 -0.71 11.96
N GLY A 130 -3.75 -1.37 11.33
CA GLY A 130 -2.41 -0.82 11.15
C GLY A 130 -2.42 0.51 10.40
N THR A 131 -3.20 0.62 9.32
CA THR A 131 -3.35 1.88 8.59
C THR A 131 -4.04 2.95 9.43
N GLN A 132 -5.02 2.56 10.25
CA GLN A 132 -5.72 3.46 11.17
C GLN A 132 -4.78 4.05 12.21
N ARG A 133 -3.91 3.22 12.84
CA ARG A 133 -2.93 3.70 13.83
C ARG A 133 -1.96 4.69 13.21
N VAL A 134 -1.42 4.39 12.03
CA VAL A 134 -0.53 5.30 11.32
C VAL A 134 -1.23 6.61 10.96
N ASN A 135 -2.47 6.55 10.45
CA ASN A 135 -3.26 7.75 10.13
C ASN A 135 -3.49 8.62 11.37
N ARG A 136 -3.82 8.03 12.52
CA ARG A 136 -3.98 8.77 13.78
C ARG A 136 -2.70 9.50 14.21
N ALA A 137 -1.54 8.93 13.94
CA ALA A 137 -0.25 9.54 14.24
C ALA A 137 0.11 10.68 13.27
N VAL A 138 -0.15 10.52 11.96
CA VAL A 138 0.36 11.47 10.95
C VAL A 138 -0.64 12.57 10.56
N LEU A 139 -1.95 12.28 10.56
CA LEU A 139 -2.97 13.23 10.09
C LEU A 139 -3.06 14.53 10.89
N PRO A 140 -2.84 14.59 12.21
CA PRO A 140 -2.78 15.86 12.93
C PRO A 140 -1.73 16.82 12.34
N HIS A 141 -0.58 16.30 11.92
CA HIS A 141 0.49 17.09 11.29
C HIS A 141 0.08 17.54 9.88
N MET A 142 -0.44 16.63 9.05
CA MET A 142 -0.92 16.96 7.70
C MET A 142 -2.05 17.99 7.70
N ARG A 143 -3.00 17.87 8.63
CA ARG A 143 -4.08 18.90 8.79
C ARG A 143 -3.53 20.26 9.18
N LYS A 144 -2.53 20.31 10.09
CA LYS A 144 -1.83 21.54 10.44
C LYS A 144 -1.07 22.13 9.25
N GLN A 145 -0.49 21.29 8.40
CA GLN A 145 0.18 21.66 7.15
C GLN A 145 -0.82 22.13 6.07
N LYS A 146 -2.13 21.82 6.21
CA LYS A 146 -3.18 22.01 5.20
C LYS A 146 -2.86 21.30 3.87
N GLN A 147 -2.03 20.28 3.90
CA GLN A 147 -1.59 19.52 2.73
C GLN A 147 -1.06 18.17 3.15
N GLY A 148 -1.30 17.15 2.33
CA GLY A 148 -0.77 15.82 2.50
C GLY A 148 -1.24 14.88 1.39
N LEU A 149 -0.66 13.70 1.34
CA LEU A 149 -1.06 12.62 0.44
C LEU A 149 -1.02 11.28 1.18
N LEU A 150 -2.12 10.54 1.14
CA LEU A 150 -2.18 9.15 1.54
C LEU A 150 -2.19 8.27 0.29
N VAL A 151 -1.18 7.43 0.13
CA VAL A 151 -1.14 6.39 -0.90
C VAL A 151 -1.43 5.04 -0.25
N TRP A 152 -2.42 4.30 -0.77
CA TRP A 152 -2.84 3.03 -0.23
C TRP A 152 -2.51 1.91 -1.22
N VAL A 153 -1.70 0.96 -0.80
CA VAL A 153 -1.43 -0.24 -1.61
C VAL A 153 -2.54 -1.26 -1.36
N SER A 154 -3.59 -1.17 -2.17
CA SER A 154 -4.75 -2.06 -2.17
C SER A 154 -4.40 -3.41 -2.83
N SER A 155 -5.34 -4.01 -3.52
CA SER A 155 -5.16 -5.26 -4.26
C SER A 155 -6.29 -5.42 -5.28
N SER A 156 -6.01 -6.04 -6.41
CA SER A 156 -7.02 -6.46 -7.37
C SER A 156 -8.09 -7.36 -6.73
N SER A 157 -7.71 -8.10 -5.69
CA SER A 157 -8.62 -8.97 -4.91
C SER A 157 -9.81 -8.25 -4.27
N SER A 158 -9.78 -6.91 -4.18
CA SER A 158 -10.88 -6.14 -3.56
C SER A 158 -12.05 -5.91 -4.52
N ALA A 159 -11.88 -6.10 -5.84
CA ALA A 159 -12.95 -5.95 -6.83
C ALA A 159 -12.76 -6.80 -8.10
N GLY A 160 -11.70 -7.60 -8.18
CA GLY A 160 -11.40 -8.47 -9.31
C GLY A 160 -11.75 -9.93 -9.08
N GLY A 161 -11.05 -10.83 -9.76
CA GLY A 161 -11.17 -12.26 -9.57
C GLY A 161 -10.89 -12.70 -8.15
N THR A 162 -11.66 -13.65 -7.64
CA THR A 162 -11.56 -14.12 -6.25
C THR A 162 -11.25 -15.61 -6.18
N PRO A 163 -10.02 -16.03 -6.52
CA PRO A 163 -9.64 -17.44 -6.37
C PRO A 163 -9.73 -17.89 -4.90
N PRO A 164 -10.00 -19.19 -4.65
CA PRO A 164 -10.15 -19.72 -3.30
C PRO A 164 -8.83 -19.74 -2.51
N TYR A 165 -8.91 -20.07 -1.23
CA TYR A 165 -7.79 -20.21 -0.29
C TYR A 165 -7.13 -18.90 0.17
N LEU A 166 -7.71 -17.75 -0.13
CA LEU A 166 -7.20 -16.42 0.24
C LEU A 166 -8.18 -15.58 1.08
N SER A 167 -9.18 -16.22 1.69
CA SER A 167 -10.30 -15.53 2.33
C SER A 167 -9.92 -14.49 3.40
N PRO A 168 -9.00 -14.73 4.37
CA PRO A 168 -8.64 -13.71 5.35
C PRO A 168 -7.99 -12.49 4.70
N TYR A 169 -7.16 -12.73 3.69
CA TYR A 169 -6.45 -11.66 2.97
C TYR A 169 -7.41 -10.81 2.13
N PHE A 170 -8.29 -11.44 1.35
CA PHE A 170 -9.23 -10.73 0.49
C PHE A 170 -10.22 -9.90 1.31
N ALA A 171 -10.73 -10.46 2.42
CA ALA A 171 -11.60 -9.72 3.32
C ALA A 171 -10.90 -8.48 3.91
N ALA A 172 -9.66 -8.62 4.37
CA ALA A 172 -8.90 -7.50 4.92
C ALA A 172 -8.55 -6.44 3.85
N LYS A 173 -8.18 -6.86 2.63
CA LYS A 173 -7.89 -5.90 1.54
C LYS A 173 -9.13 -5.16 1.07
N ALA A 174 -10.28 -5.81 0.99
CA ALA A 174 -11.56 -5.15 0.69
C ALA A 174 -11.93 -4.14 1.79
N ALA A 175 -11.75 -4.49 3.07
CA ALA A 175 -11.98 -3.56 4.17
C ALA A 175 -11.02 -2.37 4.15
N MET A 176 -9.73 -2.58 3.84
CA MET A 176 -8.75 -1.50 3.71
C MET A 176 -9.08 -0.57 2.54
N ASP A 177 -9.52 -1.10 1.39
CA ASP A 177 -9.95 -0.29 0.24
C ASP A 177 -11.17 0.59 0.60
N ALA A 178 -12.17 0.00 1.26
CA ALA A 178 -13.34 0.73 1.74
C ALA A 178 -12.96 1.85 2.71
N LEU A 179 -12.00 1.60 3.62
CA LEU A 179 -11.48 2.60 4.56
C LEU A 179 -10.77 3.74 3.81
N ALA A 180 -9.93 3.42 2.81
CA ALA A 180 -9.23 4.40 1.99
C ALA A 180 -10.21 5.33 1.26
N VAL A 181 -11.32 4.80 0.75
CA VAL A 181 -12.39 5.59 0.11
C VAL A 181 -13.02 6.57 1.10
N GLN A 182 -13.29 6.15 2.35
CA GLN A 182 -13.83 7.05 3.38
C GLN A 182 -12.83 8.17 3.72
N TYR A 183 -11.58 7.82 3.98
CA TYR A 183 -10.53 8.82 4.24
C TYR A 183 -10.39 9.83 3.11
N ALA A 184 -10.49 9.42 1.85
CA ALA A 184 -10.44 10.33 0.71
C ALA A 184 -11.52 11.43 0.79
N ARG A 185 -12.72 11.08 1.26
CA ARG A 185 -13.84 12.02 1.37
C ARG A 185 -13.70 12.91 2.61
N GLU A 186 -13.37 12.33 3.75
CA GLU A 186 -13.25 13.04 5.02
C GLU A 186 -12.06 14.00 5.07
N LEU A 187 -11.01 13.72 4.30
CA LEU A 187 -9.79 14.52 4.27
C LEU A 187 -9.74 15.57 3.15
N SER A 188 -10.66 15.50 2.17
CA SER A 188 -10.63 16.39 1.01
C SER A 188 -10.69 17.88 1.41
N ARG A 189 -11.56 18.25 2.37
CA ARG A 189 -11.68 19.63 2.87
C ARG A 189 -10.47 20.10 3.70
N TRP A 190 -9.59 19.17 4.13
CA TRP A 190 -8.32 19.48 4.77
C TRP A 190 -7.16 19.68 3.79
N GLY A 191 -7.41 19.59 2.48
CA GLY A 191 -6.37 19.66 1.47
C GLY A 191 -5.46 18.42 1.45
N ILE A 192 -5.93 17.27 1.96
CA ILE A 192 -5.19 16.01 1.97
C ILE A 192 -5.76 15.11 0.88
N GLU A 193 -4.90 14.68 -0.03
CA GLU A 193 -5.24 13.82 -1.15
C GLU A 193 -5.16 12.34 -0.78
N THR A 194 -5.85 11.53 -1.53
CA THR A 194 -5.78 10.06 -1.45
C THR A 194 -5.61 9.49 -2.85
N SER A 195 -4.65 8.58 -3.00
CA SER A 195 -4.51 7.73 -4.18
C SER A 195 -4.44 6.25 -3.75
N ILE A 196 -5.17 5.40 -4.46
CA ILE A 196 -5.22 3.97 -4.21
C ILE A 196 -4.54 3.26 -5.36
N VAL A 197 -3.43 2.57 -5.08
CA VAL A 197 -2.72 1.72 -6.04
C VAL A 197 -3.26 0.30 -5.90
N VAL A 198 -3.59 -0.31 -7.02
CA VAL A 198 -4.21 -1.65 -7.10
C VAL A 198 -3.25 -2.57 -7.85
N PRO A 199 -2.34 -3.25 -7.14
CA PRO A 199 -1.52 -4.28 -7.75
C PRO A 199 -2.35 -5.51 -8.10
N GLY A 200 -2.03 -6.15 -9.23
CA GLY A 200 -2.48 -7.49 -9.56
C GLY A 200 -1.66 -8.58 -8.88
N ALA A 201 -1.78 -9.81 -9.35
CA ALA A 201 -1.02 -10.93 -8.83
C ALA A 201 0.43 -10.95 -9.37
N PHE A 202 1.37 -11.29 -8.49
CA PHE A 202 2.78 -11.52 -8.81
C PHE A 202 3.25 -12.80 -8.15
N THR A 203 3.89 -13.67 -8.90
CA THR A 203 4.47 -14.93 -8.41
C THR A 203 5.98 -14.85 -8.20
N LYS A 204 6.62 -13.81 -8.74
CA LYS A 204 8.06 -13.52 -8.61
C LYS A 204 8.27 -12.11 -8.06
N GLY A 205 9.41 -11.86 -7.44
CA GLY A 205 9.79 -10.51 -6.96
C GLY A 205 9.08 -10.05 -5.69
N THR A 206 8.15 -10.84 -5.15
CA THR A 206 7.53 -10.63 -3.84
C THR A 206 7.63 -11.89 -2.99
N ASN A 207 7.55 -11.74 -1.67
CA ASN A 207 7.58 -12.86 -0.72
C ASN A 207 6.18 -13.25 -0.22
N HIS A 208 5.12 -12.78 -0.88
CA HIS A 208 3.74 -12.95 -0.39
C HIS A 208 3.37 -14.41 -0.17
N PHE A 209 3.53 -15.26 -1.17
CA PHE A 209 3.23 -16.69 -1.03
C PHE A 209 4.22 -17.43 -0.13
N ALA A 210 5.52 -17.14 -0.26
CA ALA A 210 6.56 -17.80 0.53
C ALA A 210 6.43 -17.53 2.04
N HIS A 211 5.93 -16.35 2.42
CA HIS A 211 5.73 -15.94 3.82
C HIS A 211 4.26 -15.86 4.21
N SER A 212 3.36 -16.49 3.46
CA SER A 212 1.95 -16.55 3.81
C SER A 212 1.73 -17.33 5.10
N GLY A 213 0.85 -16.79 5.97
CA GLY A 213 0.39 -17.53 7.16
C GLY A 213 -0.43 -18.75 6.76
N ARG A 214 -0.29 -19.83 7.53
CA ARG A 214 -1.05 -21.08 7.35
C ARG A 214 -2.21 -21.15 8.33
N PRO A 215 -3.26 -21.92 8.01
CA PRO A 215 -4.33 -22.21 8.96
C PRO A 215 -3.78 -22.81 10.26
N ALA A 216 -4.37 -22.40 11.40
CA ALA A 216 -4.00 -22.93 12.71
C ALA A 216 -4.83 -24.18 13.09
N ASP A 217 -6.00 -24.35 12.50
CA ASP A 217 -6.81 -25.57 12.71
C ASP A 217 -6.33 -26.69 11.79
N GLU A 218 -5.31 -27.42 12.27
CA GLU A 218 -4.70 -28.51 11.53
C GLU A 218 -5.67 -29.68 11.29
N ALA A 219 -6.64 -29.89 12.18
CA ALA A 219 -7.61 -30.96 12.02
C ALA A 219 -8.54 -30.71 10.83
N ARG A 220 -9.09 -29.50 10.72
CA ARG A 220 -9.89 -29.10 9.54
C ARG A 220 -9.05 -29.06 8.27
N LEU A 221 -7.82 -28.57 8.35
CA LEU A 221 -6.91 -28.60 7.20
C LEU A 221 -6.68 -30.02 6.69
N ALA A 222 -6.45 -30.99 7.61
CA ALA A 222 -6.28 -32.39 7.26
C ALA A 222 -7.52 -33.00 6.58
N GLU A 223 -8.73 -32.62 6.99
CA GLU A 223 -9.96 -33.05 6.33
C GLU A 223 -10.06 -32.58 4.87
N TYR A 224 -9.65 -31.33 4.60
CA TYR A 224 -9.55 -30.81 3.22
C TYR A 224 -8.52 -31.59 2.40
N GLU A 225 -7.34 -31.86 2.97
CA GLU A 225 -6.26 -32.59 2.29
C GLU A 225 -6.57 -34.09 2.10
N ALA A 226 -7.38 -34.67 2.96
CA ALA A 226 -7.84 -36.06 2.81
C ALA A 226 -9.08 -36.21 1.90
N GLY A 227 -9.79 -35.09 1.65
CA GLY A 227 -11.08 -35.04 0.95
C GLY A 227 -10.96 -34.67 -0.54
N PRO A 228 -12.03 -34.08 -1.09
CA PRO A 228 -12.09 -33.66 -2.50
C PRO A 228 -11.06 -32.59 -2.89
N TYR A 229 -10.48 -31.89 -1.91
CA TYR A 229 -9.49 -30.82 -2.09
C TYR A 229 -8.04 -31.27 -1.84
N LYS A 230 -7.77 -32.57 -1.92
CA LYS A 230 -6.41 -33.10 -1.81
C LYS A 230 -5.51 -32.49 -2.88
N GLY A 231 -4.42 -31.81 -2.44
CA GLY A 231 -3.47 -31.13 -3.33
C GLY A 231 -3.99 -29.84 -3.96
N PHE A 232 -5.19 -29.39 -3.60
CA PHE A 232 -5.81 -28.20 -4.22
C PHE A 232 -5.04 -26.92 -3.96
N GLY A 233 -4.33 -26.80 -2.83
CA GLY A 233 -3.45 -25.66 -2.57
C GLY A 233 -2.35 -25.48 -3.62
N GLU A 234 -1.74 -26.58 -4.07
CA GLU A 234 -0.75 -26.58 -5.15
C GLU A 234 -1.38 -26.25 -6.51
N GLU A 235 -2.58 -26.78 -6.75
CA GLU A 235 -3.35 -26.48 -7.97
C GLU A 235 -3.66 -24.99 -8.07
N VAL A 236 -4.12 -24.36 -6.99
CA VAL A 236 -4.38 -22.91 -6.93
C VAL A 236 -3.10 -22.11 -7.20
N GLN A 237 -1.98 -22.46 -6.55
CA GLN A 237 -0.71 -21.76 -6.79
C GLN A 237 -0.23 -21.89 -8.23
N LYS A 238 -0.37 -23.08 -8.83
CA LYS A 238 -0.04 -23.33 -10.24
C LYS A 238 -0.95 -22.54 -11.19
N ALA A 239 -2.25 -22.48 -10.89
CA ALA A 239 -3.20 -21.69 -11.68
C ALA A 239 -2.87 -20.19 -11.64
N PHE A 240 -2.49 -19.68 -10.46
CA PHE A 240 -2.00 -18.29 -10.34
C PHE A 240 -0.73 -18.04 -11.16
N ALA A 241 0.23 -18.96 -11.07
CA ALA A 241 1.46 -18.81 -11.82
C ALA A 241 1.20 -18.78 -13.34
N ALA A 242 0.18 -19.47 -13.82
CA ALA A 242 -0.14 -19.56 -15.23
C ALA A 242 -0.75 -18.27 -15.83
N ILE A 243 -1.37 -17.41 -14.99
CA ILE A 243 -1.96 -16.15 -15.47
C ILE A 243 -1.02 -14.96 -15.33
N VAL A 244 0.09 -15.09 -14.61
CA VAL A 244 1.09 -14.03 -14.48
C VAL A 244 2.03 -14.06 -15.67
N PRO A 245 2.12 -13.00 -16.50
CA PRO A 245 3.07 -12.93 -17.60
C PRO A 245 4.52 -13.10 -17.14
N ASP A 246 5.36 -13.69 -17.99
CA ASP A 246 6.78 -13.93 -17.67
C ASP A 246 7.58 -12.64 -17.47
N ASP A 247 7.17 -11.57 -18.11
CA ASP A 247 7.75 -10.22 -18.06
C ASP A 247 7.08 -9.31 -17.01
N ALA A 248 6.20 -9.85 -16.18
CA ALA A 248 5.57 -9.09 -15.10
C ALA A 248 6.62 -8.55 -14.13
N ASP A 249 6.81 -7.24 -14.11
CA ASP A 249 7.79 -6.57 -13.27
C ASP A 249 7.11 -5.94 -12.02
N VAL A 250 7.49 -6.42 -10.86
CA VAL A 250 7.02 -5.89 -9.57
C VAL A 250 7.45 -4.43 -9.33
N ALA A 251 8.51 -3.95 -10.00
CA ALA A 251 8.97 -2.57 -9.90
C ALA A 251 7.93 -1.58 -10.42
N GLY A 252 7.09 -1.98 -11.39
CA GLY A 252 6.04 -1.11 -11.92
C GLY A 252 5.01 -0.64 -10.89
N VAL A 253 4.83 -1.37 -9.78
CA VAL A 253 4.02 -0.89 -8.64
C VAL A 253 4.71 0.30 -7.96
N ALA A 254 6.03 0.22 -7.77
CA ALA A 254 6.82 1.31 -7.20
C ALA A 254 6.85 2.53 -8.14
N ASP A 255 7.01 2.31 -9.44
CA ASP A 255 7.00 3.38 -10.45
C ASP A 255 5.65 4.10 -10.48
N ALA A 256 4.53 3.37 -10.42
CA ALA A 256 3.20 3.97 -10.32
C ALA A 256 3.06 4.86 -9.05
N ILE A 257 3.65 4.46 -7.93
CA ILE A 257 3.65 5.28 -6.71
C ILE A 257 4.53 6.52 -6.87
N VAL A 258 5.69 6.41 -7.52
CA VAL A 258 6.56 7.55 -7.83
C VAL A 258 5.82 8.56 -8.71
N ASP A 259 5.12 8.10 -9.74
CA ASP A 259 4.33 8.95 -10.64
C ASP A 259 3.21 9.69 -9.90
N ILE A 260 2.51 9.00 -8.99
CA ILE A 260 1.49 9.62 -8.13
C ILE A 260 2.10 10.72 -7.27
N VAL A 261 3.23 10.44 -6.60
CA VAL A 261 3.89 11.39 -5.70
C VAL A 261 4.37 12.62 -6.46
N ASN A 262 4.94 12.43 -7.66
CA ASN A 262 5.44 13.50 -8.52
C ASN A 262 4.33 14.29 -9.24
N THR A 263 3.11 13.75 -9.30
CA THR A 263 1.97 14.44 -9.88
C THR A 263 1.59 15.65 -9.02
N PRO A 264 1.36 16.85 -9.62
CA PRO A 264 0.98 18.04 -8.89
C PRO A 264 -0.31 17.88 -8.08
N PHE A 265 -0.40 18.64 -6.97
CA PHE A 265 -1.61 18.71 -6.12
C PHE A 265 -2.88 18.97 -6.95
N GLY A 266 -3.94 18.24 -6.66
CA GLY A 266 -5.24 18.30 -7.34
C GLY A 266 -5.26 17.68 -8.74
N LYS A 267 -4.16 17.02 -9.16
CA LYS A 267 -4.06 16.30 -10.43
C LYS A 267 -3.80 14.80 -10.23
N ARG A 268 -3.57 14.35 -9.00
CA ARG A 268 -3.30 12.97 -8.68
C ARG A 268 -4.51 12.08 -8.97
N PRO A 269 -4.31 10.91 -9.62
CA PRO A 269 -5.40 9.97 -9.85
C PRO A 269 -5.88 9.40 -8.51
N PHE A 270 -7.20 9.25 -8.36
CA PHE A 270 -7.78 8.61 -7.18
C PHE A 270 -7.44 7.12 -7.09
N ARG A 271 -7.39 6.43 -8.24
CA ARG A 271 -7.05 5.01 -8.34
C ARG A 271 -6.15 4.75 -9.53
N VAL A 272 -5.13 3.91 -9.32
CA VAL A 272 -4.19 3.45 -10.35
C VAL A 272 -4.09 1.94 -10.29
N HIS A 273 -4.27 1.29 -11.41
CA HIS A 273 -4.11 -0.16 -11.56
C HIS A 273 -2.74 -0.48 -12.16
N TYR A 274 -2.04 -1.41 -11.53
CA TYR A 274 -0.88 -2.06 -12.12
C TYR A 274 -1.06 -3.58 -11.98
N ASP A 275 -1.79 -4.15 -12.92
CA ASP A 275 -2.19 -5.55 -12.92
C ASP A 275 -1.78 -6.24 -14.22
N PRO A 276 -0.62 -6.92 -14.23
CA PRO A 276 -0.18 -7.69 -15.40
C PRO A 276 -1.13 -8.84 -15.76
N THR A 277 -1.91 -9.33 -14.79
CA THR A 277 -2.80 -10.48 -15.00
C THR A 277 -4.14 -10.13 -15.65
N GLN A 278 -4.50 -8.83 -15.62
CA GLN A 278 -5.77 -8.32 -16.18
C GLN A 278 -6.99 -9.08 -15.65
N ASP A 279 -7.05 -9.27 -14.31
CA ASP A 279 -8.10 -10.06 -13.64
C ASP A 279 -9.47 -9.37 -13.59
N GLY A 280 -9.60 -8.18 -14.21
CA GLY A 280 -10.86 -7.42 -14.31
C GLY A 280 -11.13 -6.50 -13.13
N ALA A 281 -10.18 -6.34 -12.19
CA ALA A 281 -10.34 -5.44 -11.06
C ALA A 281 -10.53 -3.98 -11.47
N ASP A 282 -9.92 -3.55 -12.57
CA ASP A 282 -10.07 -2.22 -13.15
C ASP A 282 -11.52 -1.93 -13.53
N VAL A 283 -12.20 -2.88 -14.18
CA VAL A 283 -13.62 -2.77 -14.53
C VAL A 283 -14.50 -2.71 -13.27
N GLY A 284 -14.25 -3.61 -12.31
CA GLY A 284 -14.97 -3.65 -11.04
C GLY A 284 -14.87 -2.33 -10.27
N PHE A 285 -13.65 -1.82 -10.10
CA PHE A 285 -13.42 -0.55 -9.43
C PHE A 285 -13.97 0.65 -10.18
N TYR A 286 -13.89 0.66 -11.52
CA TYR A 286 -14.50 1.73 -12.32
C TYR A 286 -15.99 1.88 -12.04
N VAL A 287 -16.74 0.77 -11.99
CA VAL A 287 -18.16 0.79 -11.67
C VAL A 287 -18.40 1.24 -10.22
N LEU A 288 -17.66 0.68 -9.26
CA LEU A 288 -17.81 1.02 -7.84
C LEU A 288 -17.51 2.50 -7.56
N ASP A 289 -16.40 3.02 -8.08
CA ASP A 289 -15.98 4.40 -7.83
C ASP A 289 -16.93 5.39 -8.52
N ARG A 290 -17.48 5.05 -9.69
CA ARG A 290 -18.54 5.82 -10.35
C ARG A 290 -19.80 5.90 -9.49
N LEU A 291 -20.31 4.76 -9.01
CA LEU A 291 -21.51 4.73 -8.16
C LEU A 291 -21.33 5.54 -6.87
N ARG A 292 -20.14 5.46 -6.27
CA ARG A 292 -19.76 6.23 -5.07
C ARG A 292 -19.74 7.73 -5.36
N ALA A 293 -19.20 8.15 -6.52
CA ALA A 293 -19.20 9.55 -6.94
C ALA A 293 -20.62 10.05 -7.23
N GLU A 294 -21.45 9.30 -7.94
CA GLU A 294 -22.86 9.63 -8.21
C GLU A 294 -23.66 9.81 -6.90
N MET A 295 -23.41 8.96 -5.89
CA MET A 295 -24.04 9.13 -4.58
C MET A 295 -23.69 10.46 -3.95
N LEU A 296 -22.41 10.89 -3.98
CA LEU A 296 -22.00 12.19 -3.46
C LEU A 296 -22.67 13.37 -4.20
N HIS A 297 -22.81 13.28 -5.51
CA HIS A 297 -23.58 14.27 -6.29
C HIS A 297 -25.04 14.32 -5.85
N ARG A 298 -25.68 13.16 -5.68
CA ARG A 298 -27.10 13.08 -5.28
C ARG A 298 -27.38 13.66 -3.90
N VAL A 299 -26.43 13.56 -2.95
CA VAL A 299 -26.58 14.08 -1.59
C VAL A 299 -25.98 15.48 -1.40
N GLY A 300 -25.51 16.12 -2.47
CA GLY A 300 -24.97 17.50 -2.43
C GLY A 300 -23.56 17.61 -1.85
N LEU A 301 -22.79 16.54 -1.83
CA LEU A 301 -21.42 16.48 -1.27
C LEU A 301 -20.36 16.23 -2.35
N ALA A 302 -20.59 16.67 -3.58
CA ALA A 302 -19.68 16.47 -4.71
C ALA A 302 -18.31 17.17 -4.54
N ASP A 303 -18.23 18.19 -3.69
CA ASP A 303 -16.98 18.87 -3.33
C ASP A 303 -15.97 17.92 -2.69
N LEU A 304 -16.43 16.83 -2.05
CA LEU A 304 -15.58 15.84 -1.44
C LEU A 304 -14.86 14.92 -2.46
N LEU A 305 -15.17 15.04 -3.74
CA LEU A 305 -14.50 14.29 -4.81
C LEU A 305 -13.11 14.84 -5.16
N SER A 306 -12.79 16.04 -4.72
CA SER A 306 -11.51 16.69 -5.01
C SER A 306 -10.96 17.38 -3.76
N PRO A 307 -9.63 17.42 -3.59
CA PRO A 307 -9.03 18.07 -2.43
C PRO A 307 -9.24 19.59 -2.48
N ALA A 308 -9.59 20.19 -1.34
CA ALA A 308 -9.70 21.63 -1.23
C ALA A 308 -8.32 22.29 -1.29
N LYS A 309 -8.20 23.38 -2.05
CA LYS A 309 -7.01 24.25 -1.98
C LYS A 309 -7.16 25.17 -0.78
N LEU A 310 -6.43 24.88 0.29
CA LEU A 310 -6.40 25.75 1.48
C LEU A 310 -5.26 26.74 1.34
N VAL A 311 -5.64 28.02 1.37
CA VAL A 311 -4.69 29.17 1.31
C VAL A 311 -4.10 29.41 2.70
#